data_835dd0485f39a4369cb9a0c6130cdd53
#
_entry.id   835dd0485f39a4369cb9a0c6130cdd53
#
_cell.length_a   1.000
_cell.length_b   1.000
_cell.length_c   1.000
_cell.angle_alpha   90.00
_cell.angle_beta   90.00
_cell.angle_gamma   90.00
#
_symmetry.space_group_name_H-M   'P 1'
#
loop_
_entity.id
_entity.type
_entity.pdbx_description
1 polymer ?
#
loop_
_entity_poly.entity_id
_entity_poly.type
_entity_poly.pdbx_seq_one_letter_code
_entity_poly.pdbx_strand_id
1 'polypeptide(L)'
;SKAVVAPKSGFELAQSELNPALKGHQKDAVQWALSGGRRALFESFGLGKTAQEIEFCHQAVCHERANGNPQAKALIVLPLGVKQEFSRDATALLHYEAPPYVRTQAEADAYDGEIVMTNYERVRDGDINPKRFCAAALDEASVLRSFGSKTYQTFLNKFRGVQYKLVCTATPSPNRFKELIHYAGFLEVMDTGQALTRFFQRDSTK
;
A
#
# COMPACT_ATOMS: atom_id res chain seq x y z
N SER A 1 22.48 -10.81 20.06
CA SER A 1 21.44 -10.96 19.02
C SER A 1 21.70 -9.92 17.93
N LYS A 2 22.00 -10.37 16.72
CA LYS A 2 22.13 -9.46 15.58
C LYS A 2 20.74 -8.88 15.31
N ALA A 3 20.57 -7.58 15.54
CA ALA A 3 19.36 -6.89 15.11
C ALA A 3 19.28 -6.98 13.58
N VAL A 4 18.29 -7.70 13.10
CA VAL A 4 18.09 -7.83 11.66
C VAL A 4 17.36 -6.59 11.17
N VAL A 5 18.06 -5.81 10.36
CA VAL A 5 17.52 -4.59 9.76
C VAL A 5 16.76 -5.01 8.49
N ALA A 6 15.45 -4.73 8.40
CA ALA A 6 14.71 -4.95 7.16
C ALA A 6 15.34 -4.11 6.04
N PRO A 7 15.44 -4.66 4.82
CA PRO A 7 15.96 -3.88 3.71
C PRO A 7 15.19 -2.57 3.57
N LYS A 8 15.90 -1.47 3.53
CA LYS A 8 15.33 -0.16 3.21
C LYS A 8 15.51 0.05 1.71
N SER A 9 14.43 -0.06 0.95
CA SER A 9 14.42 0.15 -0.50
C SER A 9 13.67 1.43 -0.90
N GLY A 10 13.28 2.23 0.07
CA GLY A 10 12.55 3.48 -0.12
C GLY A 10 13.43 4.71 -0.06
N PHE A 11 12.86 5.81 0.37
CA PHE A 11 13.55 7.09 0.52
C PHE A 11 13.17 7.79 1.82
N GLU A 12 14.08 8.61 2.30
CA GLU A 12 13.85 9.41 3.49
C GLU A 12 13.07 10.67 3.13
N LEU A 13 12.11 11.01 3.98
CA LEU A 13 11.25 12.18 3.83
C LEU A 13 11.04 12.81 5.22
N ALA A 14 11.23 14.13 5.32
CA ALA A 14 10.93 14.83 6.55
C ALA A 14 9.41 14.89 6.78
N GLN A 15 8.98 14.85 8.05
CA GLN A 15 7.54 14.91 8.36
C GLN A 15 6.91 16.23 7.91
N SER A 16 7.68 17.31 7.82
CA SER A 16 7.22 18.61 7.31
C SER A 16 6.85 18.58 5.82
N GLU A 17 7.32 17.58 5.06
CA GLU A 17 6.99 17.40 3.65
C GLU A 17 5.74 16.56 3.43
N LEU A 18 5.23 15.90 4.47
CA LEU A 18 3.97 15.18 4.44
C LEU A 18 2.79 16.14 4.53
N ASN A 19 1.63 15.70 4.06
CA ASN A 19 0.43 16.49 4.11
C ASN A 19 0.11 16.93 5.56
N PRO A 20 -0.06 18.23 5.84
CA PRO A 20 -0.27 18.72 7.19
C PRO A 20 -1.59 18.27 7.83
N ALA A 21 -2.55 17.80 7.03
CA ALA A 21 -3.81 17.25 7.53
C ALA A 21 -3.65 15.91 8.23
N LEU A 22 -2.54 15.20 7.99
CA LEU A 22 -2.24 13.95 8.69
C LEU A 22 -1.93 14.21 10.16
N LYS A 23 -2.47 13.37 11.04
CA LYS A 23 -2.12 13.37 12.46
C LYS A 23 -0.71 12.83 12.67
N GLY A 24 -0.11 13.08 13.85
CA GLY A 24 1.25 12.68 14.15
C GLY A 24 1.53 11.19 13.92
N HIS A 25 0.66 10.30 14.40
CA HIS A 25 0.80 8.87 14.22
C HIS A 25 0.69 8.44 12.74
N GLN A 26 -0.13 9.14 11.95
CA GLN A 26 -0.26 8.90 10.51
C GLN A 26 1.01 9.31 9.77
N LYS A 27 1.58 10.47 10.11
CA LYS A 27 2.86 10.92 9.55
C LYS A 27 3.99 9.95 9.87
N ASP A 28 4.06 9.45 11.10
CA ASP A 28 5.05 8.45 11.50
C ASP A 28 4.93 7.17 10.67
N ALA A 29 3.70 6.69 10.47
CA ALA A 29 3.45 5.47 9.71
C ALA A 29 3.83 5.64 8.23
N VAL A 30 3.45 6.74 7.60
CA VAL A 30 3.77 7.01 6.20
C VAL A 30 5.27 7.22 6.00
N GLN A 31 5.92 7.99 6.87
CA GLN A 31 7.37 8.20 6.82
C GLN A 31 8.12 6.88 6.93
N TRP A 32 7.73 6.03 7.87
CA TRP A 32 8.32 4.71 8.05
C TRP A 32 8.10 3.82 6.83
N ALA A 33 6.89 3.82 6.25
CA ALA A 33 6.57 3.02 5.08
C ALA A 33 7.35 3.46 3.84
N LEU A 34 7.51 4.76 3.63
CA LEU A 34 8.28 5.32 2.51
C LEU A 34 9.78 5.04 2.67
N SER A 35 10.31 5.16 3.87
CA SER A 35 11.71 4.83 4.17
C SER A 35 11.99 3.34 3.90
N GLY A 36 11.08 2.47 4.28
CA GLY A 36 11.18 1.05 4.01
C GLY A 36 10.94 0.68 2.56
N GLY A 37 10.10 1.40 1.86
CA GLY A 37 9.67 1.14 0.48
C GLY A 37 8.57 0.09 0.38
N ARG A 38 8.64 -0.98 1.16
CA ARG A 38 7.69 -2.10 1.17
C ARG A 38 7.35 -2.45 2.60
N ARG A 39 6.09 -2.17 3.02
CA ARG A 39 5.69 -2.32 4.43
C ARG A 39 4.23 -2.75 4.54
N ALA A 40 3.91 -3.35 5.69
CA ALA A 40 2.55 -3.64 6.09
C ALA A 40 2.17 -2.78 7.29
N LEU A 41 0.95 -2.23 7.26
CA LEU A 41 0.35 -1.52 8.37
C LEU A 41 -0.82 -2.36 8.91
N PHE A 42 -0.66 -2.82 10.15
CA PHE A 42 -1.73 -3.52 10.87
C PHE A 42 -2.37 -2.51 11.81
N GLU A 43 -3.49 -1.96 11.40
CA GLU A 43 -4.19 -0.92 12.15
C GLU A 43 -5.61 -1.35 12.46
N SER A 44 -6.07 -1.01 13.66
CA SER A 44 -7.46 -1.19 14.02
C SER A 44 -8.35 -0.26 13.22
N PHE A 45 -9.60 -0.68 13.03
CA PHE A 45 -10.62 0.07 12.31
C PHE A 45 -10.74 1.50 12.86
N GLY A 46 -10.79 2.49 11.99
CA GLY A 46 -11.06 3.90 12.35
C GLY A 46 -9.83 4.77 12.62
N LEU A 47 -8.59 4.30 12.37
CA LEU A 47 -7.38 5.10 12.57
C LEU A 47 -6.93 5.91 11.35
N GLY A 48 -7.81 6.11 10.36
CA GLY A 48 -7.50 6.94 9.19
C GLY A 48 -6.49 6.33 8.23
N LYS A 49 -6.54 5.00 8.07
CA LYS A 49 -5.64 4.29 7.17
C LYS A 49 -5.78 4.71 5.70
N THR A 50 -6.97 5.12 5.29
CA THR A 50 -7.23 5.62 3.93
C THR A 50 -6.35 6.82 3.59
N ALA A 51 -6.27 7.80 4.49
CA ALA A 51 -5.41 8.97 4.30
C ALA A 51 -3.92 8.58 4.22
N GLN A 52 -3.50 7.60 5.02
CA GLN A 52 -2.12 7.08 4.99
C GLN A 52 -1.79 6.39 3.67
N GLU A 53 -2.70 5.59 3.14
CA GLU A 53 -2.53 4.92 1.85
C GLU A 53 -2.42 5.93 0.70
N ILE A 54 -3.28 6.95 0.69
CA ILE A 54 -3.24 8.01 -0.32
C ILE A 54 -1.93 8.79 -0.23
N GLU A 55 -1.52 9.20 0.97
CA GLU A 55 -0.27 9.94 1.17
C GLU A 55 0.97 9.14 0.77
N PHE A 56 1.01 7.85 1.13
CA PHE A 56 2.07 6.95 0.71
C PHE A 56 2.20 6.92 -0.82
N CYS A 57 1.09 6.72 -1.52
CA CYS A 57 1.07 6.69 -2.98
C CYS A 57 1.46 8.03 -3.58
N HIS A 58 0.93 9.13 -3.07
CA HIS A 58 1.24 10.49 -3.53
C HIS A 58 2.73 10.78 -3.43
N GLN A 59 3.34 10.53 -2.27
CA GLN A 59 4.75 10.81 -2.05
C GLN A 59 5.66 9.91 -2.90
N ALA A 60 5.31 8.64 -3.07
CA ALA A 60 6.06 7.74 -3.94
C ALA A 60 6.03 8.21 -5.40
N VAL A 61 4.88 8.64 -5.90
CA VAL A 61 4.76 9.17 -7.26
C VAL A 61 5.55 10.47 -7.43
N CYS A 62 5.44 11.40 -6.48
CA CYS A 62 6.20 12.65 -6.52
C CYS A 62 7.71 12.39 -6.56
N HIS A 63 8.19 11.47 -5.72
CA HIS A 63 9.59 11.08 -5.69
C HIS A 63 10.06 10.50 -7.03
N GLU A 64 9.32 9.55 -7.57
CA GLU A 64 9.66 8.90 -8.84
C GLU A 64 9.61 9.89 -10.02
N ARG A 65 8.62 10.76 -10.07
CA ARG A 65 8.52 11.78 -11.12
C ARG A 65 9.69 12.77 -11.07
N ALA A 66 10.13 13.14 -9.87
CA ALA A 66 11.29 14.01 -9.69
C ALA A 66 12.63 13.33 -10.01
N ASN A 67 12.68 12.00 -10.00
CA ASN A 67 13.90 11.22 -10.18
C ASN A 67 13.94 10.45 -11.51
N GLY A 68 13.31 10.95 -12.54
CA GLY A 68 13.48 10.46 -13.91
C GLY A 68 12.36 9.59 -14.46
N ASN A 69 11.23 9.46 -13.73
CA ASN A 69 10.05 8.74 -14.23
C ASN A 69 8.82 9.68 -14.25
N PRO A 70 8.70 10.57 -15.25
CA PRO A 70 7.62 11.56 -15.29
C PRO A 70 6.22 10.94 -15.49
N GLN A 71 6.15 9.68 -15.92
CA GLN A 71 4.89 8.95 -16.12
C GLN A 71 4.52 8.05 -14.93
N ALA A 72 5.26 8.14 -13.81
CA ALA A 72 4.99 7.33 -12.64
C ALA A 72 3.57 7.53 -12.13
N LYS A 73 2.91 6.43 -11.79
CA LYS A 73 1.59 6.39 -11.18
C LYS A 73 1.53 5.33 -10.08
N ALA A 74 0.59 5.49 -9.18
CA ALA A 74 0.31 4.54 -8.12
C ALA A 74 -1.07 3.90 -8.29
N LEU A 75 -1.18 2.67 -7.80
CA LEU A 75 -2.41 1.88 -7.80
C LEU A 75 -2.89 1.63 -6.38
N ILE A 76 -4.13 1.97 -6.08
CA ILE A 76 -4.80 1.53 -4.86
C ILE A 76 -5.78 0.43 -5.23
N VAL A 77 -5.60 -0.75 -4.63
CA VAL A 77 -6.52 -1.88 -4.78
C VAL A 77 -7.40 -1.94 -3.54
N LEU A 78 -8.71 -1.89 -3.73
CA LEU A 78 -9.66 -1.74 -2.64
C LEU A 78 -10.95 -2.54 -2.89
N PRO A 79 -11.71 -2.85 -1.83
CA PRO A 79 -13.08 -3.30 -1.99
C PRO A 79 -13.96 -2.19 -2.57
N LEU A 80 -14.89 -2.53 -3.47
CA LEU A 80 -15.74 -1.54 -4.14
C LEU A 80 -16.51 -0.63 -3.17
N GLY A 81 -16.91 -1.16 -2.03
CA GLY A 81 -17.72 -0.42 -1.05
C GLY A 81 -17.03 0.77 -0.40
N VAL A 82 -15.68 0.89 -0.53
CA VAL A 82 -14.92 1.99 0.10
C VAL A 82 -14.42 3.05 -0.88
N LYS A 83 -14.78 2.98 -2.15
CA LYS A 83 -14.34 3.96 -3.16
C LYS A 83 -14.67 5.40 -2.78
N GLN A 84 -15.86 5.64 -2.28
CA GLN A 84 -16.31 6.98 -1.92
C GLN A 84 -15.52 7.54 -0.74
N GLU A 85 -15.15 6.71 0.21
CA GLU A 85 -14.31 7.09 1.34
C GLU A 85 -12.93 7.57 0.89
N PHE A 86 -12.30 6.86 -0.04
CA PHE A 86 -11.03 7.29 -0.63
C PHE A 86 -11.15 8.62 -1.37
N SER A 87 -12.19 8.79 -2.18
CA SER A 87 -12.44 10.05 -2.90
C SER A 87 -12.64 11.22 -1.94
N ARG A 88 -13.42 11.02 -0.89
CA ARG A 88 -13.69 12.04 0.14
C ARG A 88 -12.41 12.42 0.89
N ASP A 89 -11.64 11.43 1.36
CA ASP A 89 -10.42 11.70 2.11
C ASP A 89 -9.36 12.38 1.22
N ALA A 90 -9.25 11.99 -0.03
CA ALA A 90 -8.35 12.64 -0.96
C ALA A 90 -8.69 14.12 -1.14
N THR A 91 -9.95 14.45 -1.35
CA THR A 91 -10.38 15.82 -1.66
C THR A 91 -10.63 16.67 -0.42
N ALA A 92 -11.49 16.21 0.49
CA ALA A 92 -11.92 17.01 1.64
C ALA A 92 -10.86 17.10 2.74
N LEU A 93 -10.11 16.05 2.97
CA LEU A 93 -9.08 16.00 4.01
C LEU A 93 -7.71 16.42 3.51
N LEU A 94 -7.23 15.79 2.45
CA LEU A 94 -5.85 15.96 1.97
C LEU A 94 -5.71 17.06 0.91
N HIS A 95 -6.80 17.53 0.32
CA HIS A 95 -6.82 18.53 -0.76
C HIS A 95 -6.06 18.07 -2.00
N TYR A 96 -6.12 16.78 -2.30
CA TYR A 96 -5.63 16.19 -3.55
C TYR A 96 -6.76 15.97 -4.54
N GLU A 97 -6.42 15.67 -5.77
CA GLU A 97 -7.38 15.22 -6.77
C GLU A 97 -7.96 13.86 -6.37
N ALA A 98 -9.27 13.67 -6.56
CA ALA A 98 -9.90 12.38 -6.29
C ALA A 98 -9.36 11.32 -7.25
N PRO A 99 -8.80 10.20 -6.75
CA PRO A 99 -8.34 9.13 -7.62
C PRO A 99 -9.51 8.54 -8.41
N PRO A 100 -9.43 8.41 -9.74
CA PRO A 100 -10.47 7.75 -10.50
C PRO A 100 -10.46 6.24 -10.27
N TYR A 101 -11.63 5.63 -10.30
CA TYR A 101 -11.77 4.19 -10.38
C TYR A 101 -11.62 3.76 -11.84
N VAL A 102 -10.71 2.84 -12.11
CA VAL A 102 -10.43 2.34 -13.45
C VAL A 102 -10.73 0.84 -13.54
N ARG A 103 -11.19 0.40 -14.72
CA ARG A 103 -11.55 -0.99 -14.99
C ARG A 103 -10.56 -1.72 -15.87
N THR A 104 -9.75 -0.97 -16.61
CA THR A 104 -8.77 -1.51 -17.56
C THR A 104 -7.44 -0.81 -17.44
N GLN A 105 -6.38 -1.49 -17.89
CA GLN A 105 -5.06 -0.86 -17.95
C GLN A 105 -5.04 0.34 -18.90
N ALA A 106 -5.81 0.28 -19.99
CA ALA A 106 -5.90 1.41 -20.93
C ALA A 106 -6.49 2.67 -20.27
N GLU A 107 -7.52 2.53 -19.44
CA GLU A 107 -8.05 3.67 -18.66
C GLU A 107 -7.00 4.23 -17.70
N ALA A 108 -6.26 3.36 -17.02
CA ALA A 108 -5.19 3.76 -16.12
C ALA A 108 -4.07 4.50 -16.85
N ASP A 109 -3.64 3.97 -18.00
CA ASP A 109 -2.58 4.58 -18.81
C ASP A 109 -2.98 5.94 -19.39
N ALA A 110 -4.26 6.12 -19.69
CA ALA A 110 -4.79 7.38 -20.23
C ALA A 110 -4.93 8.50 -19.19
N TYR A 111 -4.93 8.15 -17.90
CA TYR A 111 -5.06 9.12 -16.81
C TYR A 111 -3.73 9.80 -16.52
N ASP A 112 -3.70 11.12 -16.52
CA ASP A 112 -2.47 11.91 -16.32
C ASP A 112 -2.16 12.21 -14.85
N GLY A 113 -3.08 11.92 -13.94
CA GLY A 113 -2.89 12.14 -12.52
C GLY A 113 -1.98 11.11 -11.86
N GLU A 114 -1.90 11.16 -10.55
CA GLU A 114 -0.92 10.38 -9.78
C GLU A 114 -1.41 9.01 -9.37
N ILE A 115 -2.69 8.88 -8.99
CA ILE A 115 -3.25 7.70 -8.33
C ILE A 115 -4.51 7.25 -9.04
N VAL A 116 -4.62 5.96 -9.32
CA VAL A 116 -5.86 5.31 -9.77
C VAL A 116 -6.29 4.25 -8.77
N MET A 117 -7.60 3.98 -8.71
CA MET A 117 -8.15 2.92 -7.87
C MET A 117 -8.75 1.82 -8.74
N THR A 118 -8.68 0.60 -8.26
CA THR A 118 -9.40 -0.54 -8.83
C THR A 118 -9.77 -1.54 -7.73
N ASN A 119 -10.58 -2.53 -8.05
CA ASN A 119 -10.92 -3.58 -7.10
C ASN A 119 -10.04 -4.82 -7.29
N TYR A 120 -10.11 -5.73 -6.34
CA TYR A 120 -9.28 -6.95 -6.32
C TYR A 120 -9.55 -7.84 -7.53
N GLU A 121 -10.79 -7.97 -7.95
CA GLU A 121 -11.19 -8.83 -9.06
C GLU A 121 -10.57 -8.38 -10.40
N ARG A 122 -10.44 -7.08 -10.62
CA ARG A 122 -9.82 -6.52 -11.84
C ARG A 122 -8.34 -6.89 -11.95
N VAL A 123 -7.64 -6.87 -10.83
CA VAL A 123 -6.23 -7.30 -10.79
C VAL A 123 -6.14 -8.81 -10.93
N ARG A 124 -6.97 -9.56 -10.21
CA ARG A 124 -7.03 -11.03 -10.31
C ARG A 124 -7.24 -11.50 -11.75
N ASP A 125 -8.18 -10.89 -12.45
CA ASP A 125 -8.59 -11.30 -13.79
C ASP A 125 -7.67 -10.76 -14.90
N GLY A 126 -6.67 -9.93 -14.54
CA GLY A 126 -5.68 -9.42 -15.49
C GLY A 126 -6.09 -8.14 -16.22
N ASP A 127 -7.21 -7.51 -15.88
CA ASP A 127 -7.65 -6.25 -16.48
C ASP A 127 -6.70 -5.09 -16.19
N ILE A 128 -6.07 -5.13 -15.02
CA ILE A 128 -5.06 -4.17 -14.55
C ILE A 128 -3.77 -4.93 -14.26
N ASN A 129 -2.65 -4.41 -14.77
CA ASN A 129 -1.32 -4.96 -14.53
C ASN A 129 -0.58 -4.13 -13.47
N PRO A 130 -0.41 -4.62 -12.24
CA PRO A 130 0.26 -3.88 -11.18
C PRO A 130 1.70 -3.45 -11.51
N LYS A 131 2.40 -4.20 -12.35
CA LYS A 131 3.79 -3.91 -12.74
C LYS A 131 3.95 -2.63 -13.55
N ARG A 132 2.85 -2.04 -14.02
CA ARG A 132 2.84 -0.75 -14.71
C ARG A 132 2.88 0.44 -13.76
N PHE A 133 2.88 0.20 -12.46
CA PHE A 133 2.85 1.24 -11.43
C PHE A 133 4.13 1.24 -10.61
N CYS A 134 4.57 2.42 -10.18
CA CYS A 134 5.74 2.53 -9.30
C CYS A 134 5.40 2.20 -7.84
N ALA A 135 4.14 2.33 -7.48
CA ALA A 135 3.67 2.08 -6.12
C ALA A 135 2.29 1.41 -6.15
N ALA A 136 2.03 0.58 -5.16
CA ALA A 136 0.73 -0.04 -4.96
C ALA A 136 0.39 -0.12 -3.47
N ALA A 137 -0.87 0.15 -3.14
CA ALA A 137 -1.43 -0.06 -1.81
C ALA A 137 -2.60 -1.04 -1.90
N LEU A 138 -2.61 -2.03 -1.00
CA LEU A 138 -3.72 -2.98 -0.85
C LEU A 138 -4.54 -2.59 0.38
N ASP A 139 -5.74 -2.08 0.15
CA ASP A 139 -6.67 -1.75 1.23
C ASP A 139 -7.47 -2.99 1.62
N GLU A 140 -7.52 -3.26 2.94
CA GLU A 140 -8.24 -4.41 3.49
C GLU A 140 -7.89 -5.72 2.79
N ALA A 141 -6.60 -6.06 2.77
CA ALA A 141 -6.07 -7.22 2.04
C ALA A 141 -6.65 -8.57 2.49
N SER A 142 -7.32 -8.61 3.64
CA SER A 142 -8.06 -9.78 4.10
C SER A 142 -9.14 -10.26 3.12
N VAL A 143 -9.61 -9.39 2.24
CA VAL A 143 -10.53 -9.74 1.13
C VAL A 143 -9.98 -10.87 0.27
N LEU A 144 -8.66 -10.96 0.12
CA LEU A 144 -8.00 -12.02 -0.66
C LEU A 144 -8.28 -13.43 -0.16
N ARG A 145 -8.68 -13.59 1.09
CA ARG A 145 -9.07 -14.91 1.65
C ARG A 145 -10.20 -15.56 0.87
N SER A 146 -11.14 -14.77 0.36
CA SER A 146 -12.29 -15.27 -0.39
C SER A 146 -11.91 -15.92 -1.73
N PHE A 147 -10.72 -15.64 -2.26
CA PHE A 147 -10.26 -16.20 -3.53
C PHE A 147 -9.69 -17.62 -3.43
N GLY A 148 -9.43 -18.11 -2.21
CA GLY A 148 -8.72 -19.37 -1.99
C GLY A 148 -7.20 -19.19 -2.07
N SER A 149 -6.46 -20.11 -1.44
CA SER A 149 -5.02 -19.92 -1.21
C SER A 149 -4.18 -19.86 -2.48
N LYS A 150 -4.50 -20.65 -3.49
CA LYS A 150 -3.77 -20.65 -4.78
C LYS A 150 -3.94 -19.32 -5.52
N THR A 151 -5.16 -18.84 -5.64
CA THR A 151 -5.47 -17.55 -6.28
C THR A 151 -4.90 -16.39 -5.47
N TYR A 152 -4.91 -16.49 -4.15
CA TYR A 152 -4.28 -15.53 -3.24
C TYR A 152 -2.80 -15.35 -3.56
N GLN A 153 -2.05 -16.45 -3.65
CA GLN A 153 -0.61 -16.40 -3.97
C GLN A 153 -0.36 -15.86 -5.37
N THR A 154 -1.13 -16.30 -6.37
CA THR A 154 -1.03 -15.82 -7.75
C THR A 154 -1.30 -14.32 -7.83
N PHE A 155 -2.29 -13.83 -7.09
CA PHE A 155 -2.60 -12.41 -6.99
C PHE A 155 -1.39 -11.61 -6.48
N LEU A 156 -0.82 -12.03 -5.35
CA LEU A 156 0.31 -11.32 -4.75
C LEU A 156 1.56 -11.33 -5.66
N ASN A 157 1.78 -12.40 -6.40
CA ASN A 157 2.91 -12.50 -7.33
C ASN A 157 2.82 -11.50 -8.51
N LYS A 158 1.62 -11.01 -8.83
CA LYS A 158 1.45 -9.97 -9.86
C LYS A 158 2.13 -8.65 -9.51
N PHE A 159 2.41 -8.43 -8.23
CA PHE A 159 3.06 -7.21 -7.72
C PHE A 159 4.57 -7.34 -7.59
N ARG A 160 5.16 -8.46 -7.98
CA ARG A 160 6.60 -8.65 -7.88
C ARG A 160 7.35 -7.58 -8.67
N GLY A 161 8.33 -6.94 -8.03
CA GLY A 161 9.13 -5.88 -8.63
C GLY A 161 8.54 -4.49 -8.55
N VAL A 162 7.30 -4.31 -8.11
CA VAL A 162 6.76 -2.98 -7.81
C VAL A 162 7.56 -2.38 -6.67
N GLN A 163 8.11 -1.18 -6.87
CA GLN A 163 9.10 -0.60 -5.97
C GLN A 163 8.55 -0.28 -4.59
N TYR A 164 7.40 0.40 -4.54
CA TYR A 164 6.78 0.84 -3.29
C TYR A 164 5.50 0.06 -3.08
N LYS A 165 5.41 -0.67 -1.97
CA LYS A 165 4.25 -1.51 -1.66
C LYS A 165 3.80 -1.31 -0.24
N LEU A 166 2.50 -1.11 -0.06
CA LEU A 166 1.86 -0.98 1.24
C LEU A 166 0.68 -1.94 1.33
N VAL A 167 0.67 -2.76 2.36
CA VAL A 167 -0.49 -3.58 2.71
C VAL A 167 -1.13 -2.98 3.95
N CYS A 168 -2.42 -2.69 3.89
CA CYS A 168 -3.20 -2.25 5.03
C CYS A 168 -4.29 -3.26 5.33
N THR A 169 -4.35 -3.70 6.57
CA THR A 169 -5.36 -4.65 7.04
C THR A 169 -5.52 -4.53 8.56
N ALA A 170 -6.64 -5.02 9.09
CA ALA A 170 -6.80 -5.20 10.52
C ALA A 170 -5.75 -6.22 11.04
N THR A 171 -5.36 -6.09 12.30
CA THR A 171 -4.40 -7.01 12.94
C THR A 171 -4.89 -8.45 12.78
N PRO A 172 -4.11 -9.35 12.15
CA PRO A 172 -4.53 -10.72 11.98
C PRO A 172 -4.63 -11.43 13.32
N SER A 173 -5.62 -12.30 13.46
CA SER A 173 -5.74 -13.15 14.63
C SER A 173 -4.58 -14.16 14.70
N PRO A 174 -4.26 -14.73 15.87
CA PRO A 174 -3.20 -15.74 16.02
C PRO A 174 -3.34 -16.93 15.07
N ASN A 175 -4.55 -17.24 14.61
CA ASN A 175 -4.83 -18.35 13.69
C ASN A 175 -4.52 -18.03 12.22
N ARG A 176 -3.97 -16.85 11.91
CA ARG A 176 -3.76 -16.37 10.54
C ARG A 176 -2.30 -16.16 10.17
N PHE A 177 -1.42 -16.95 10.72
CA PHE A 177 0.02 -16.93 10.37
C PHE A 177 0.29 -17.09 8.88
N LYS A 178 -0.54 -17.87 8.17
CA LYS A 178 -0.39 -18.04 6.72
C LYS A 178 -0.54 -16.73 5.95
N GLU A 179 -1.42 -15.83 6.40
CA GLU A 179 -1.57 -14.51 5.77
C GLU A 179 -0.32 -13.65 5.94
N LEU A 180 0.29 -13.69 7.13
CA LEU A 180 1.53 -12.96 7.38
C LEU A 180 2.66 -13.45 6.47
N ILE A 181 2.72 -14.76 6.20
CA ILE A 181 3.66 -15.35 5.25
C ILE A 181 3.40 -14.82 3.84
N HIS A 182 2.14 -14.75 3.42
CA HIS A 182 1.77 -14.22 2.11
C HIS A 182 2.14 -12.73 1.98
N TYR A 183 1.90 -11.93 3.01
CA TYR A 183 2.28 -10.52 3.00
C TYR A 183 3.81 -10.34 2.97
N ALA A 184 4.55 -11.17 3.68
CA ALA A 184 6.01 -11.16 3.61
C ALA A 184 6.51 -11.45 2.18
N GLY A 185 5.90 -12.41 1.49
CA GLY A 185 6.18 -12.69 0.08
C GLY A 185 5.81 -11.52 -0.84
N PHE A 186 4.67 -10.90 -0.63
CA PHE A 186 4.24 -9.70 -1.37
C PHE A 186 5.23 -8.55 -1.21
N LEU A 187 5.70 -8.32 0.00
CA LEU A 187 6.65 -7.27 0.32
C LEU A 187 8.08 -7.60 -0.11
N GLU A 188 8.30 -8.81 -0.63
CA GLU A 188 9.64 -9.30 -1.04
C GLU A 188 10.66 -9.24 0.09
N VAL A 189 10.24 -9.56 1.31
CA VAL A 189 11.11 -9.65 2.49
C VAL A 189 11.64 -11.09 2.54
N MET A 190 12.96 -11.25 2.57
CA MET A 190 13.62 -12.56 2.43
C MET A 190 13.42 -13.51 3.61
N ASP A 191 13.05 -13.00 4.79
CA ASP A 191 12.81 -13.80 5.99
C ASP A 191 11.48 -13.46 6.65
N THR A 192 10.57 -14.43 6.60
CA THR A 192 9.22 -14.33 7.15
C THR A 192 9.22 -14.08 8.66
N GLY A 193 10.12 -14.73 9.40
CA GLY A 193 10.21 -14.57 10.85
C GLY A 193 10.62 -13.14 11.24
N GLN A 194 11.49 -12.53 10.46
CA GLN A 194 11.94 -11.16 10.67
C GLN A 194 10.84 -10.14 10.36
N ALA A 195 10.09 -10.37 9.30
CA ALA A 195 8.95 -9.53 8.94
C ALA A 195 7.90 -9.55 10.05
N LEU A 196 7.57 -10.73 10.57
CA LEU A 196 6.61 -10.93 11.65
C LEU A 196 7.01 -10.17 12.92
N THR A 197 8.25 -10.29 13.36
CA THR A 197 8.74 -9.63 14.56
C THR A 197 8.61 -8.11 14.48
N ARG A 198 8.80 -7.52 13.31
CA ARG A 198 8.73 -6.08 13.11
C ARG A 198 7.33 -5.52 12.98
N PHE A 199 6.44 -6.26 12.36
CA PHE A 199 5.04 -5.84 12.24
C PHE A 199 4.35 -5.79 13.61
N PHE A 200 4.71 -6.70 14.52
CA PHE A 200 4.14 -6.77 15.86
C PHE A 200 4.76 -5.79 16.87
N GLN A 201 6.01 -5.36 16.70
CA GLN A 201 6.67 -4.46 17.65
C GLN A 201 6.04 -3.06 17.71
N ARG A 202 5.33 -2.63 16.69
CA ARG A 202 4.74 -1.29 16.65
C ARG A 202 3.37 -1.20 17.34
N ASP A 203 2.64 -2.30 17.42
CA ASP A 203 1.35 -2.34 18.13
C ASP A 203 1.50 -2.51 19.66
N SER A 204 2.67 -2.92 20.13
CA SER A 204 2.93 -3.15 21.55
C SER A 204 3.46 -1.93 22.31
N THR A 205 3.63 -0.80 21.64
CA THR A 205 4.14 0.45 22.23
C THR A 205 3.07 1.51 22.46
N LYS A 206 1.81 1.09 22.60
CA LYS A 206 0.71 1.96 23.04
C LYS A 206 0.27 1.61 24.44
#